data_da93de361007070f582e62f0cd18c6b1
#
_entry.id   da93de361007070f582e62f0cd18c6b1
#
_cell.length_a   1.000
_cell.length_b   1.000
_cell.length_c   1.000
_cell.angle_alpha   90.00
_cell.angle_beta   90.00
_cell.angle_gamma   90.00
#
_symmetry.space_group_name_H-M   'P 1'
#
loop_
_entity.id
_entity.type
_entity.pdbx_description
1 polymer ?
#
loop_
_entity_poly.entity_id
_entity_poly.type
_entity_poly.pdbx_seq_one_letter_code
_entity_poly.pdbx_strand_id
1 'polypeptide(L)'
;MDAFVECTDKQLLYRLVHDEDERALDQIYKRYWRQLYNQAFKRLKHQELCEEIVQDVFVDLWVNRKKRNIEHLYPYLQTAIRYQVFMMYHKNKKLPYFEQPLEHIISIPPQ
;
A
#
# COMPACT_ATOMS: atom_id res chain seq x y z
N MET A 1 -11.75 -23.16 -8.12
CA MET A 1 -12.12 -21.78 -7.77
C MET A 1 -11.49 -21.39 -6.45
N ASP A 2 -10.90 -20.22 -6.41
CA ASP A 2 -10.29 -19.73 -5.19
C ASP A 2 -11.37 -19.30 -4.19
N ALA A 3 -11.37 -19.90 -3.02
CA ALA A 3 -12.36 -19.59 -1.99
C ALA A 3 -12.28 -18.15 -1.51
N PHE A 4 -11.13 -17.48 -1.73
CA PHE A 4 -10.94 -16.11 -1.27
C PHE A 4 -11.49 -15.06 -2.22
N VAL A 5 -11.85 -15.43 -3.44
CA VAL A 5 -12.31 -14.47 -4.44
C VAL A 5 -13.56 -13.72 -3.97
N GLU A 6 -14.42 -14.41 -3.25
CA GLU A 6 -15.67 -13.82 -2.78
C GLU A 6 -15.60 -13.27 -1.36
N CYS A 7 -14.44 -13.36 -0.71
CA CYS A 7 -14.29 -12.81 0.63
C CYS A 7 -14.33 -11.29 0.60
N THR A 8 -14.98 -10.73 1.61
CA THR A 8 -14.92 -9.28 1.82
C THR A 8 -13.56 -8.90 2.38
N ASP A 9 -13.23 -7.63 2.29
CA ASP A 9 -11.99 -7.14 2.90
C ASP A 9 -11.92 -7.47 4.38
N LYS A 10 -13.05 -7.35 5.07
CA LYS A 10 -13.11 -7.64 6.49
C LYS A 10 -12.81 -9.11 6.77
N GLN A 11 -13.34 -10.01 5.96
CA GLN A 11 -13.07 -11.43 6.10
C GLN A 11 -11.61 -11.75 5.83
N LEU A 12 -11.02 -11.10 4.81
CA LEU A 12 -9.60 -11.30 4.51
C LEU A 12 -8.72 -10.78 5.64
N LEU A 13 -9.06 -9.64 6.22
CA LEU A 13 -8.32 -9.11 7.37
C LEU A 13 -8.40 -10.05 8.55
N TYR A 14 -9.57 -10.62 8.81
CA TYR A 14 -9.71 -11.57 9.90
C TYR A 14 -8.78 -12.76 9.71
N ARG A 15 -8.78 -13.34 8.51
CA ARG A 15 -7.94 -14.49 8.22
C ARG A 15 -6.44 -14.13 8.31
N LEU A 16 -6.10 -12.93 7.87
CA LEU A 16 -4.73 -12.46 7.93
C LEU A 16 -4.21 -12.38 9.37
N VAL A 17 -5.05 -11.84 10.27
CA VAL A 17 -4.65 -11.57 11.64
C VAL A 17 -4.81 -12.79 12.53
N HIS A 18 -5.96 -13.43 12.46
CA HIS A 18 -6.29 -14.50 13.41
C HIS A 18 -5.86 -15.88 12.93
N ASP A 19 -5.93 -16.13 11.65
CA ASP A 19 -5.55 -17.43 11.09
C ASP A 19 -4.13 -17.45 10.56
N GLU A 20 -3.45 -16.30 10.56
CA GLU A 20 -2.11 -16.14 10.01
C GLU A 20 -2.01 -16.72 8.61
N ASP A 21 -3.02 -16.46 7.79
CA ASP A 21 -3.19 -17.08 6.49
C ASP A 21 -2.53 -16.23 5.40
N GLU A 22 -1.38 -16.69 4.91
CA GLU A 22 -0.65 -16.00 3.86
C GLU A 22 -1.44 -15.90 2.56
N ARG A 23 -2.40 -16.82 2.35
CA ARG A 23 -3.24 -16.76 1.16
C ARG A 23 -4.17 -15.56 1.20
N ALA A 24 -4.55 -15.14 2.40
CA ALA A 24 -5.34 -13.92 2.55
C ALA A 24 -4.53 -12.70 2.12
N LEU A 25 -3.25 -12.67 2.49
CA LEU A 25 -2.36 -11.59 2.04
C LEU A 25 -2.23 -11.56 0.52
N ASP A 26 -2.04 -12.73 -0.08
CA ASP A 26 -1.93 -12.82 -1.53
C ASP A 26 -3.20 -12.31 -2.21
N GLN A 27 -4.35 -12.64 -1.67
CA GLN A 27 -5.62 -12.18 -2.22
C GLN A 27 -5.80 -10.67 -2.10
N ILE A 28 -5.39 -10.10 -0.95
CA ILE A 28 -5.42 -8.65 -0.76
C ILE A 28 -4.49 -7.98 -1.76
N TYR A 29 -3.30 -8.53 -1.95
CA TYR A 29 -2.35 -8.02 -2.92
C TYR A 29 -2.95 -8.00 -4.33
N LYS A 30 -3.49 -9.11 -4.77
CA LYS A 30 -4.08 -9.22 -6.11
C LYS A 30 -5.24 -8.27 -6.30
N ARG A 31 -5.98 -7.99 -5.23
CA ARG A 31 -7.16 -7.13 -5.28
C ARG A 31 -6.78 -5.66 -5.43
N TYR A 32 -5.69 -5.22 -4.81
CA TYR A 32 -5.40 -3.79 -4.67
C TYR A 32 -4.06 -3.32 -5.23
N TRP A 33 -3.14 -4.22 -5.62
CA TRP A 33 -1.80 -3.78 -5.99
C TRP A 33 -1.80 -2.77 -7.14
N ARG A 34 -2.69 -2.97 -8.13
CA ARG A 34 -2.71 -2.10 -9.31
C ARG A 34 -3.15 -0.68 -8.93
N GLN A 35 -4.15 -0.56 -8.09
CA GLN A 35 -4.62 0.76 -7.67
C GLN A 35 -3.56 1.50 -6.88
N LEU A 36 -2.86 0.78 -5.99
CA LEU A 36 -1.79 1.40 -5.22
C LEU A 36 -0.61 1.77 -6.11
N TYR A 37 -0.27 0.91 -7.06
CA TYR A 37 0.78 1.20 -8.03
C TYR A 37 0.45 2.47 -8.82
N ASN A 38 -0.78 2.56 -9.30
CA ASN A 38 -1.21 3.72 -10.09
C ASN A 38 -1.13 5.00 -9.27
N GLN A 39 -1.51 4.95 -8.00
CA GLN A 39 -1.42 6.12 -7.13
C GLN A 39 0.03 6.55 -6.94
N ALA A 40 0.93 5.59 -6.74
CA ALA A 40 2.35 5.89 -6.60
C ALA A 40 2.93 6.44 -7.90
N PHE A 41 2.56 5.84 -9.02
CA PHE A 41 3.11 6.24 -10.31
C PHE A 41 2.72 7.66 -10.70
N LYS A 42 1.54 8.11 -10.32
CA LYS A 42 1.13 9.50 -10.59
C LYS A 42 2.11 10.50 -9.98
N ARG A 43 2.74 10.14 -8.89
CA ARG A 43 3.63 11.03 -8.18
C ARG A 43 5.09 10.83 -8.56
N LEU A 44 5.51 9.58 -8.65
CA LEU A 44 6.92 9.24 -8.82
C LEU A 44 7.32 9.05 -10.27
N LYS A 45 6.39 8.57 -11.09
CA LYS A 45 6.63 8.30 -12.52
C LYS A 45 7.89 7.47 -12.75
N HIS A 46 8.09 6.48 -11.88
CA HIS A 46 9.26 5.62 -11.91
C HIS A 46 8.83 4.20 -11.56
N GLN A 47 8.86 3.32 -12.54
CA GLN A 47 8.31 1.98 -12.39
C GLN A 47 8.92 1.21 -11.22
N GLU A 48 10.25 1.14 -11.18
CA GLU A 48 10.92 0.31 -10.17
C GLU A 48 10.66 0.80 -8.76
N LEU A 49 10.68 2.11 -8.54
CA LEU A 49 10.40 2.67 -7.24
C LEU A 49 8.96 2.40 -6.82
N CYS A 50 8.02 2.50 -7.77
CA CYS A 50 6.62 2.24 -7.46
C CYS A 50 6.40 0.78 -7.10
N GLU A 51 7.05 -0.15 -7.81
CA GLU A 51 6.95 -1.56 -7.49
C GLU A 51 7.51 -1.84 -6.10
N GLU A 52 8.65 -1.21 -5.78
CA GLU A 52 9.27 -1.39 -4.47
C GLU A 52 8.36 -0.93 -3.34
N ILE A 53 7.80 0.27 -3.46
CA ILE A 53 6.99 0.80 -2.37
C ILE A 53 5.65 0.08 -2.24
N VAL A 54 5.09 -0.42 -3.34
CA VAL A 54 3.88 -1.24 -3.25
C VAL A 54 4.18 -2.53 -2.48
N GLN A 55 5.30 -3.18 -2.80
CA GLN A 55 5.69 -4.37 -2.08
C GLN A 55 5.91 -4.07 -0.60
N ASP A 56 6.57 -2.95 -0.30
CA ASP A 56 6.82 -2.57 1.09
C ASP A 56 5.53 -2.38 1.88
N VAL A 57 4.50 -1.83 1.24
CA VAL A 57 3.20 -1.67 1.90
C VAL A 57 2.63 -3.04 2.31
N PHE A 58 2.72 -4.03 1.43
CA PHE A 58 2.16 -5.35 1.74
C PHE A 58 3.02 -6.14 2.71
N VAL A 59 4.33 -5.98 2.63
CA VAL A 59 5.23 -6.60 3.62
C VAL A 59 4.95 -6.02 5.00
N ASP A 60 4.81 -4.70 5.09
CA ASP A 60 4.51 -4.04 6.35
C ASP A 60 3.15 -4.48 6.90
N LEU A 61 2.17 -4.63 6.04
CA LEU A 61 0.86 -5.14 6.45
C LEU A 61 1.00 -6.51 7.09
N TRP A 62 1.75 -7.41 6.47
CA TRP A 62 1.94 -8.75 7.01
C TRP A 62 2.71 -8.74 8.32
N VAL A 63 3.83 -8.04 8.35
CA VAL A 63 4.71 -8.02 9.52
C VAL A 63 4.00 -7.43 10.73
N ASN A 64 3.21 -6.39 10.53
CA ASN A 64 2.57 -5.68 11.63
C ASN A 64 1.07 -6.00 11.77
N ARG A 65 0.61 -7.08 11.16
CA ARG A 65 -0.81 -7.40 11.13
C ARG A 65 -1.45 -7.51 12.52
N LYS A 66 -0.72 -7.99 13.49
CA LYS A 66 -1.25 -8.16 14.85
C LYS A 66 -1.15 -6.89 15.69
N LYS A 67 -0.33 -5.95 15.27
CA LYS A 67 -0.13 -4.70 16.01
C LYS A 67 -1.09 -3.61 15.58
N ARG A 68 -1.74 -3.76 14.45
CA ARG A 68 -2.59 -2.72 13.88
C ARG A 68 -4.02 -3.17 13.84
N ASN A 69 -4.90 -2.29 14.30
CA ASN A 69 -6.34 -2.55 14.25
C ASN A 69 -6.89 -1.86 13.01
N ILE A 70 -6.94 -2.59 11.91
CA ILE A 70 -7.37 -2.04 10.63
C ILE A 70 -8.87 -2.27 10.47
N GLU A 71 -9.63 -1.19 10.41
CA GLU A 71 -11.08 -1.27 10.24
C GLU A 71 -11.49 -1.24 8.78
N HIS A 72 -10.77 -0.44 7.98
CA HIS A 72 -11.10 -0.27 6.56
C HIS A 72 -9.84 -0.50 5.75
N LEU A 73 -9.80 -1.61 5.05
CA LEU A 73 -8.58 -2.08 4.38
C LEU A 73 -8.10 -1.13 3.29
N TYR A 74 -8.96 -0.77 2.34
CA TYR A 74 -8.49 0.03 1.22
C TYR A 74 -8.05 1.43 1.65
N PRO A 75 -8.80 2.17 2.46
CA PRO A 75 -8.31 3.44 2.99
C PRO A 75 -6.99 3.31 3.74
N TYR A 76 -6.81 2.23 4.48
CA TYR A 76 -5.54 1.96 5.16
C TYR A 76 -4.41 1.82 4.15
N LEU A 77 -4.62 1.04 3.09
CA LEU A 77 -3.60 0.84 2.06
C LEU A 77 -3.30 2.14 1.32
N GLN A 78 -4.32 2.95 1.07
CA GLN A 78 -4.11 4.25 0.42
C GLN A 78 -3.25 5.17 1.27
N THR A 79 -3.50 5.19 2.56
CA THR A 79 -2.69 6.00 3.48
C THR A 79 -1.26 5.48 3.52
N ALA A 80 -1.10 4.16 3.53
CA ALA A 80 0.22 3.54 3.56
C ALA A 80 1.02 3.88 2.31
N ILE A 81 0.37 3.83 1.13
CA ILE A 81 1.09 4.14 -0.11
C ILE A 81 1.47 5.62 -0.18
N ARG A 82 0.60 6.51 0.31
CA ARG A 82 0.93 7.93 0.36
C ARG A 82 2.15 8.18 1.24
N TYR A 83 2.20 7.51 2.37
CA TYR A 83 3.33 7.62 3.28
C TYR A 83 4.61 7.16 2.60
N GLN A 84 4.56 6.01 1.91
CA GLN A 84 5.71 5.49 1.22
C GLN A 84 6.17 6.41 0.10
N VAL A 85 5.23 6.99 -0.64
CA VAL A 85 5.57 7.95 -1.69
C VAL A 85 6.27 9.16 -1.08
N PHE A 86 5.72 9.69 0.01
CA PHE A 86 6.31 10.82 0.69
C PHE A 86 7.73 10.51 1.16
N MET A 87 7.94 9.37 1.77
CA MET A 87 9.26 8.97 2.25
C MET A 87 10.24 8.78 1.09
N MET A 88 9.78 8.17 0.00
CA MET A 88 10.63 7.99 -1.17
C MET A 88 11.02 9.32 -1.79
N TYR A 89 10.07 10.25 -1.90
CA TYR A 89 10.34 11.59 -2.40
C TYR A 89 11.39 12.28 -1.54
N HIS A 90 11.22 12.21 -0.23
CA HIS A 90 12.13 12.86 0.71
C HIS A 90 13.55 12.28 0.59
N LYS A 91 13.61 10.96 0.43
CA LYS A 91 14.89 10.24 0.33
C LYS A 91 15.60 10.50 -0.99
N ASN A 92 14.85 10.61 -2.09
CA ASN A 92 15.40 10.68 -3.44
C ASN A 92 15.10 11.99 -4.15
N LYS A 93 15.07 13.08 -3.41
CA LYS A 93 14.66 14.37 -3.95
C LYS A 93 15.57 14.93 -5.05
N LYS A 94 16.72 14.31 -5.27
CA LYS A 94 17.63 14.73 -6.34
C LYS A 94 17.31 14.08 -7.68
N LEU A 95 16.40 13.13 -7.71
CA LEU A 95 16.03 12.45 -8.94
C LEU A 95 15.13 13.35 -9.79
N PRO A 96 15.29 13.30 -11.14
CA PRO A 96 14.50 14.18 -12.01
C PRO A 96 12.99 14.03 -11.86
N TYR A 97 12.52 12.83 -11.51
CA TYR A 97 11.07 12.62 -11.38
C TYR A 97 10.49 13.30 -10.15
N PHE A 98 11.34 13.83 -9.28
CA PHE A 98 10.90 14.52 -8.07
C PHE A 98 11.01 16.03 -8.23
N GLU A 99 10.62 16.51 -9.39
CA GLU A 99 10.62 17.95 -9.65
C GLU A 99 9.45 18.65 -9.01
N GLN A 100 8.42 17.91 -8.66
CA GLN A 100 7.25 18.50 -8.03
C GLN A 100 7.63 19.01 -6.63
N PRO A 101 7.10 20.16 -6.25
CA PRO A 101 7.36 20.66 -4.90
C PRO A 101 6.88 19.65 -3.85
N LEU A 102 7.63 19.57 -2.76
CA LEU A 102 7.29 18.67 -1.68
C LEU A 102 5.88 18.93 -1.16
N GLU A 103 5.42 20.18 -1.24
CA GLU A 103 4.09 20.55 -0.81
C GLU A 103 3.00 19.80 -1.55
N HIS A 104 3.26 19.40 -2.79
CA HIS A 104 2.26 18.64 -3.55
C HIS A 104 1.99 17.27 -2.92
N ILE A 105 3.00 16.70 -2.29
CA ILE A 105 2.86 15.40 -1.64
C ILE A 105 2.34 15.58 -0.22
N ILE A 106 2.86 16.56 0.48
CA ILE A 106 2.44 16.84 1.86
C ILE A 106 0.98 17.28 1.91
N SER A 107 0.51 17.97 0.86
CA SER A 107 -0.87 18.43 0.84
C SER A 107 -1.90 17.32 0.65
N ILE A 108 -1.44 16.10 0.35
CA ILE A 108 -2.35 14.96 0.31
C ILE A 108 -2.83 14.72 1.74
N PRO A 109 -4.15 14.76 1.97
CA PRO A 109 -4.65 14.66 3.34
C PRO A 109 -4.24 13.34 3.98
N PRO A 110 -3.79 13.38 5.23
CA PRO A 110 -3.54 12.15 5.96
C PRO A 110 -4.85 11.44 6.24
N GLN A 111 -4.78 10.14 6.31
CA GLN A 111 -5.97 9.33 6.59
C GLN A 111 -5.93 8.80 8.01
#